data_03115255705e523a6ca9503cafd85c26
#
_entry.id   03115255705e523a6ca9503cafd85c26
#
_cell.length_a   1.000
_cell.length_b   1.000
_cell.length_c   1.000
_cell.angle_alpha   90.00
_cell.angle_beta   90.00
_cell.angle_gamma   90.00
#
_symmetry.space_group_name_H-M   'P 1'
#
loop_
_entity.id
_entity.type
_entity.pdbx_description
1 polymer ?
#
loop_
_entity_poly.entity_id
_entity_poly.type
_entity_poly.pdbx_seq_one_letter_code
_entity_poly.pdbx_strand_id
1 'polypeptide(L)'
;MKESRSTWKGDFITASWHAKKTGGYSRTSIEAIDNANMIYAVLYNKGWTLNAICGVLGNMGAESGYNPWRWQSDKIGVSTGSPWTNKGYGLVQFTPGGKYINDTRAKAMPGYGPNFSDKVGNIADGNAQILFVDSYADYYPTGAYPMSFAEFKTSTKDPGTLAKAWLYNYERPKDPGATESARAENGKYWFQVLSGEIPPDPPDPPDPPDPPDPP
;
A
#
# COMPACT_ATOMS: atom_id res chain seq x y z
N MET A 1 -11.66 -2.35 -34.67
CA MET A 1 -11.22 -1.11 -34.03
C MET A 1 -10.03 -1.44 -33.14
N LYS A 2 -8.84 -0.93 -33.45
CA LYS A 2 -7.63 -1.15 -32.64
C LYS A 2 -7.69 -0.20 -31.48
N GLU A 3 -7.82 -0.71 -30.24
CA GLU A 3 -7.64 0.07 -29.03
C GLU A 3 -6.23 0.67 -29.02
N SER A 4 -6.17 2.00 -28.95
CA SER A 4 -4.91 2.72 -28.77
C SER A 4 -4.37 2.37 -27.39
N ARG A 5 -3.32 1.57 -27.33
CA ARG A 5 -2.49 1.46 -26.14
C ARG A 5 -1.91 2.84 -25.90
N SER A 6 -2.40 3.52 -24.87
CA SER A 6 -1.74 4.70 -24.32
C SER A 6 -0.32 4.31 -23.93
N THR A 7 0.64 4.75 -24.74
CA THR A 7 2.06 4.58 -24.43
C THR A 7 2.41 5.60 -23.37
N TRP A 8 2.37 5.17 -22.12
CA TRP A 8 2.96 5.91 -21.02
C TRP A 8 4.48 6.03 -21.30
N LYS A 9 4.90 7.20 -21.80
CA LYS A 9 6.32 7.58 -21.91
C LYS A 9 6.73 8.41 -20.69
N GLY A 10 6.54 7.85 -19.50
CA GLY A 10 7.33 8.26 -18.35
C GLY A 10 8.59 7.42 -18.37
N ASP A 11 9.75 8.03 -18.38
CA ASP A 11 10.98 7.32 -18.04
C ASP A 11 10.70 6.59 -16.74
N PHE A 12 10.77 5.26 -16.77
CA PHE A 12 10.81 4.46 -15.55
C PHE A 12 12.14 4.80 -14.88
N ILE A 13 12.18 5.93 -14.21
CA ILE A 13 13.16 6.14 -13.15
C ILE A 13 13.03 4.89 -12.31
N THR A 14 14.10 4.23 -12.07
CA THR A 14 14.20 2.94 -11.39
C THR A 14 13.56 3.06 -10.01
N ALA A 15 12.23 2.99 -9.95
CA ALA A 15 11.51 3.00 -8.69
C ALA A 15 12.02 1.86 -7.83
N SER A 16 12.32 2.15 -6.60
CA SER A 16 12.78 1.18 -5.61
C SER A 16 11.89 1.22 -4.39
N TRP A 17 11.84 0.12 -3.66
CA TRP A 17 11.14 0.13 -2.39
C TRP A 17 11.84 1.04 -1.38
N HIS A 18 11.05 1.82 -0.69
CA HIS A 18 11.44 2.59 0.49
C HIS A 18 10.77 2.00 1.72
N ALA A 19 11.53 1.81 2.79
CA ALA A 19 11.01 1.30 4.05
C ALA A 19 11.73 1.96 5.23
N LYS A 20 10.98 2.15 6.33
CA LYS A 20 11.53 2.66 7.59
C LYS A 20 10.89 1.96 8.78
N LYS A 21 11.61 1.91 9.89
CA LYS A 21 11.18 1.15 11.09
C LYS A 21 9.85 1.63 11.66
N THR A 22 9.60 2.93 11.63
CA THR A 22 8.40 3.56 12.21
C THR A 22 7.85 4.64 11.29
N GLY A 23 6.57 4.94 11.46
CA GLY A 23 5.87 5.94 10.67
C GLY A 23 5.57 5.51 9.23
N GLY A 24 4.77 6.31 8.57
CA GLY A 24 4.46 6.21 7.15
C GLY A 24 5.09 7.37 6.38
N TYR A 25 4.91 7.36 5.08
CA TYR A 25 5.28 8.43 4.16
C TYR A 25 4.05 9.29 3.84
N SER A 26 4.24 10.59 3.61
CA SER A 26 3.21 11.41 2.99
C SER A 26 2.93 10.90 1.57
N ARG A 27 1.68 10.95 1.12
CA ARG A 27 1.33 10.53 -0.25
C ARG A 27 2.03 11.34 -1.35
N THR A 28 2.51 12.55 -1.03
CA THR A 28 3.23 13.43 -1.95
C THR A 28 4.74 13.24 -1.89
N SER A 29 5.26 12.46 -0.94
CA SER A 29 6.70 12.22 -0.85
C SER A 29 7.17 11.27 -1.96
N ILE A 30 8.44 11.41 -2.33
CA ILE A 30 9.06 10.57 -3.36
C ILE A 30 9.01 9.08 -2.98
N GLU A 31 9.18 8.77 -1.71
CA GLU A 31 9.16 7.39 -1.22
C GLU A 31 7.76 6.75 -1.35
N ALA A 32 6.70 7.53 -1.09
CA ALA A 32 5.34 7.04 -1.29
C ALA A 32 5.03 6.83 -2.77
N ILE A 33 5.52 7.74 -3.63
CA ILE A 33 5.35 7.65 -5.08
C ILE A 33 6.11 6.44 -5.63
N ASP A 34 7.34 6.23 -5.22
CA ASP A 34 8.14 5.06 -5.62
C ASP A 34 7.46 3.76 -5.16
N ASN A 35 7.03 3.71 -3.90
CA ASN A 35 6.32 2.55 -3.37
C ASN A 35 5.01 2.28 -4.11
N ALA A 36 4.25 3.32 -4.48
CA ALA A 36 3.05 3.18 -5.29
C ALA A 36 3.36 2.66 -6.70
N ASN A 37 4.43 3.12 -7.33
CA ASN A 37 4.90 2.60 -8.61
C ASN A 37 5.31 1.13 -8.52
N MET A 38 6.00 0.72 -7.44
CA MET A 38 6.34 -0.69 -7.20
C MET A 38 5.08 -1.55 -7.02
N ILE A 39 4.10 -1.07 -6.25
CA ILE A 39 2.80 -1.75 -6.08
C ILE A 39 2.08 -1.87 -7.42
N TYR A 40 2.04 -0.78 -8.19
CA TYR A 40 1.45 -0.77 -9.53
C TYR A 40 2.12 -1.81 -10.43
N ALA A 41 3.44 -1.83 -10.52
CA ALA A 41 4.17 -2.77 -11.37
C ALA A 41 3.86 -4.23 -11.03
N VAL A 42 3.84 -4.57 -9.73
CA VAL A 42 3.53 -5.94 -9.28
C VAL A 42 2.10 -6.33 -9.64
N LEU A 43 1.11 -5.52 -9.29
CA LEU A 43 -0.30 -5.88 -9.50
C LEU A 43 -0.72 -5.80 -10.96
N TYR A 44 -0.23 -4.82 -11.71
CA TYR A 44 -0.50 -4.71 -13.15
C TYR A 44 0.00 -5.95 -13.91
N ASN A 45 1.19 -6.47 -13.57
CA ASN A 45 1.71 -7.71 -14.12
C ASN A 45 0.89 -8.95 -13.71
N LYS A 46 0.04 -8.84 -12.69
CA LYS A 46 -0.93 -9.86 -12.27
C LYS A 46 -2.31 -9.69 -12.92
N GLY A 47 -2.47 -8.72 -13.83
CA GLY A 47 -3.70 -8.47 -14.57
C GLY A 47 -4.70 -7.56 -13.84
N TRP A 48 -4.26 -6.83 -12.81
CA TRP A 48 -5.11 -5.83 -12.18
C TRP A 48 -5.26 -4.60 -13.06
N THR A 49 -6.42 -3.97 -13.00
CA THR A 49 -6.61 -2.66 -13.64
C THR A 49 -5.96 -1.55 -12.81
N LEU A 50 -5.58 -0.44 -13.45
CA LEU A 50 -5.12 0.75 -12.76
C LEU A 50 -6.15 1.23 -11.72
N ASN A 51 -7.43 1.20 -12.06
CA ASN A 51 -8.52 1.60 -11.16
C ASN A 51 -8.54 0.77 -9.87
N ALA A 52 -8.41 -0.56 -9.98
CA ALA A 52 -8.39 -1.46 -8.82
C ALA A 52 -7.14 -1.24 -7.96
N ILE A 53 -5.98 -1.06 -8.58
CA ILE A 53 -4.71 -0.75 -7.89
C ILE A 53 -4.86 0.54 -7.10
N CYS A 54 -5.39 1.59 -7.72
CA CYS A 54 -5.62 2.87 -7.05
C CYS A 54 -6.64 2.77 -5.90
N GLY A 55 -7.64 1.89 -6.05
CA GLY A 55 -8.57 1.57 -4.96
C GLY A 55 -7.86 1.00 -3.73
N VAL A 56 -6.91 0.10 -3.92
CA VAL A 56 -6.09 -0.45 -2.82
C VAL A 56 -5.15 0.61 -2.26
N LEU A 57 -4.45 1.38 -3.11
CA LEU A 57 -3.56 2.47 -2.69
C LEU A 57 -4.31 3.53 -1.86
N GLY A 58 -5.60 3.77 -2.18
CA GLY A 58 -6.46 4.66 -1.39
C GLY A 58 -6.55 4.27 0.08
N ASN A 59 -6.49 2.98 0.38
CA ASN A 59 -6.53 2.45 1.74
C ASN A 59 -5.14 2.41 2.39
N MET A 60 -4.10 2.05 1.66
CA MET A 60 -2.74 1.90 2.19
C MET A 60 -2.19 3.19 2.85
N GLY A 61 -2.63 4.36 2.39
CA GLY A 61 -2.26 5.62 3.02
C GLY A 61 -2.68 5.71 4.49
N ALA A 62 -3.89 5.27 4.80
CA ALA A 62 -4.41 5.24 6.17
C ALA A 62 -3.84 4.06 6.99
N GLU A 63 -3.59 2.92 6.35
CA GLU A 63 -3.10 1.72 7.03
C GLU A 63 -1.61 1.84 7.42
N SER A 64 -0.77 2.16 6.46
CA SER A 64 0.68 2.12 6.64
C SER A 64 1.41 3.41 6.27
N GLY A 65 0.73 4.37 5.62
CA GLY A 65 1.42 5.46 4.92
C GLY A 65 2.39 4.90 3.89
N TYR A 66 1.99 3.87 3.15
CA TYR A 66 2.76 3.21 2.09
C TYR A 66 4.10 2.57 2.54
N ASN A 67 4.34 2.44 3.85
CA ASN A 67 5.55 1.84 4.39
C ASN A 67 5.38 0.32 4.61
N PRO A 68 6.09 -0.54 3.86
CA PRO A 68 5.97 -1.99 4.01
C PRO A 68 6.44 -2.53 5.36
N TRP A 69 7.22 -1.77 6.11
CA TRP A 69 7.71 -2.19 7.43
C TRP A 69 6.91 -1.65 8.61
N ARG A 70 5.81 -0.94 8.35
CA ARG A 70 5.06 -0.30 9.41
C ARG A 70 4.33 -1.31 10.30
N TRP A 71 4.55 -1.18 11.60
CA TRP A 71 3.77 -1.83 12.63
C TRP A 71 2.67 -0.90 13.15
N GLN A 72 1.55 -1.48 13.53
CA GLN A 72 0.43 -0.75 14.12
C GLN A 72 0.90 0.09 15.32
N SER A 73 0.53 1.37 15.32
CA SER A 73 0.92 2.37 16.35
C SER A 73 2.44 2.56 16.47
N ASP A 74 3.19 2.25 15.41
CA ASP A 74 4.66 2.35 15.37
C ASP A 74 5.38 1.56 16.49
N LYS A 75 4.65 0.65 17.10
CA LYS A 75 5.19 -0.28 18.10
C LYS A 75 5.62 -1.55 17.40
N ILE A 76 6.91 -1.63 17.12
CA ILE A 76 7.52 -2.82 16.57
C ILE A 76 7.13 -4.00 17.45
N GLY A 77 6.47 -4.99 16.85
CA GLY A 77 5.93 -6.13 17.57
C GLY A 77 7.02 -7.04 18.13
N VAL A 78 7.65 -6.63 19.23
CA VAL A 78 8.70 -7.42 19.82
C VAL A 78 8.54 -7.60 21.28
N SER A 79 8.64 -8.75 21.62
CA SER A 79 9.33 -9.52 22.61
C SER A 79 8.43 -10.57 23.25
N THR A 80 9.05 -11.63 23.71
CA THR A 80 8.50 -12.61 24.63
C THR A 80 7.12 -13.17 24.26
N GLY A 81 7.08 -14.19 23.44
CA GLY A 81 5.92 -15.07 23.31
C GLY A 81 4.86 -14.69 22.28
N SER A 82 5.22 -14.27 21.10
CA SER A 82 4.33 -13.90 19.98
C SER A 82 3.75 -12.49 20.02
N PRO A 83 4.57 -11.49 19.98
CA PRO A 83 4.19 -10.08 20.15
C PRO A 83 3.47 -9.44 18.97
N TRP A 84 3.65 -9.97 17.76
CA TRP A 84 2.96 -9.50 16.54
C TRP A 84 1.60 -10.15 16.33
N THR A 85 1.19 -11.11 17.16
CA THR A 85 -0.07 -11.83 16.98
C THR A 85 -1.30 -10.93 17.02
N ASN A 86 -1.21 -9.79 17.70
CA ASN A 86 -2.34 -8.87 17.89
C ASN A 86 -2.12 -7.48 17.27
N LYS A 87 -1.03 -7.27 16.53
CA LYS A 87 -0.69 -5.99 15.89
C LYS A 87 -0.77 -6.12 14.38
N GLY A 88 -1.22 -5.05 13.73
CA GLY A 88 -1.16 -4.95 12.28
C GLY A 88 0.27 -4.75 11.80
N TYR A 89 0.60 -5.31 10.63
CA TYR A 89 1.90 -5.19 9.99
C TYR A 89 1.77 -4.94 8.49
N GLY A 90 2.64 -4.08 7.97
CA GLY A 90 2.88 -3.90 6.54
C GLY A 90 1.88 -3.00 5.84
N LEU A 91 1.93 -3.03 4.51
CA LEU A 91 1.21 -2.12 3.61
C LEU A 91 -0.29 -2.07 3.86
N VAL A 92 -0.93 -3.20 4.08
CA VAL A 92 -2.37 -3.33 4.33
C VAL A 92 -2.67 -3.68 5.79
N GLN A 93 -1.73 -3.47 6.69
CA GLN A 93 -1.86 -3.76 8.12
C GLN A 93 -2.47 -5.14 8.41
N PHE A 94 -1.85 -6.22 7.85
CA PHE A 94 -2.28 -7.59 8.16
C PHE A 94 -2.51 -7.76 9.65
N THR A 95 -3.76 -7.96 10.06
CA THR A 95 -4.12 -8.06 11.48
C THR A 95 -4.75 -9.43 11.79
N PRO A 96 -4.15 -10.22 12.69
CA PRO A 96 -2.83 -10.00 13.28
C PRO A 96 -1.71 -10.11 12.26
N GLY A 97 -0.57 -9.45 12.49
CA GLY A 97 0.61 -9.50 11.61
C GLY A 97 1.10 -10.91 11.31
N GLY A 98 0.84 -11.85 12.21
CA GLY A 98 1.12 -13.28 12.03
C GLY A 98 0.43 -13.90 10.81
N LYS A 99 -0.68 -13.34 10.32
CA LYS A 99 -1.34 -13.79 9.07
C LYS A 99 -0.39 -13.74 7.87
N TYR A 100 0.51 -12.78 7.83
CA TYR A 100 1.54 -12.68 6.81
C TYR A 100 2.87 -13.30 7.29
N ILE A 101 3.35 -12.89 8.46
CA ILE A 101 4.69 -13.24 8.95
C ILE A 101 4.87 -14.74 9.18
N ASN A 102 3.83 -15.44 9.63
CA ASN A 102 3.89 -16.86 9.92
C ASN A 102 3.43 -17.74 8.76
N ASP A 103 2.84 -17.18 7.72
CA ASP A 103 2.32 -17.94 6.59
C ASP A 103 3.46 -18.48 5.72
N THR A 104 3.46 -19.80 5.49
CA THR A 104 4.48 -20.47 4.67
C THR A 104 4.46 -20.02 3.23
N ARG A 105 3.29 -19.64 2.70
CA ARG A 105 3.11 -19.12 1.34
C ARG A 105 3.72 -17.72 1.21
N ALA A 106 3.52 -16.86 2.22
CA ALA A 106 4.16 -15.56 2.28
C ALA A 106 5.68 -15.68 2.33
N LYS A 107 6.19 -16.60 3.16
CA LYS A 107 7.64 -16.89 3.27
C LYS A 107 8.28 -17.34 1.97
N ALA A 108 7.52 -17.95 1.07
CA ALA A 108 7.99 -18.37 -0.25
C ALA A 108 7.93 -17.25 -1.31
N MET A 109 7.35 -16.10 -1.01
CA MET A 109 7.25 -15.00 -1.96
C MET A 109 8.59 -14.29 -2.16
N PRO A 110 8.93 -13.90 -3.39
CA PRO A 110 10.11 -13.08 -3.67
C PRO A 110 10.11 -11.78 -2.87
N GLY A 111 11.22 -11.50 -2.21
CA GLY A 111 11.38 -10.29 -1.38
C GLY A 111 10.93 -10.45 0.08
N TYR A 112 10.31 -11.58 0.45
CA TYR A 112 9.89 -11.79 1.84
C TYR A 112 11.02 -11.48 2.83
N GLY A 113 10.71 -10.67 3.84
CA GLY A 113 11.65 -10.26 4.87
C GLY A 113 11.07 -9.20 5.79
N PRO A 114 10.10 -9.58 6.65
CA PRO A 114 9.49 -8.65 7.58
C PRO A 114 10.50 -7.95 8.48
N ASN A 115 10.21 -6.71 8.83
CA ASN A 115 10.97 -5.98 9.82
C ASN A 115 10.60 -6.45 11.23
N PHE A 116 11.54 -7.05 11.91
CA PHE A 116 11.45 -7.37 13.33
C PHE A 116 12.25 -6.32 14.14
N SER A 117 11.90 -6.14 15.41
CA SER A 117 12.31 -5.09 16.33
C SER A 117 13.71 -4.51 16.19
N ASP A 118 14.67 -5.35 16.15
CA ASP A 118 16.10 -5.01 16.15
C ASP A 118 16.81 -5.44 14.86
N LYS A 119 16.10 -6.15 13.99
CA LYS A 119 16.59 -6.54 12.67
C LYS A 119 15.93 -5.70 11.59
N VAL A 120 16.74 -5.24 10.67
CA VAL A 120 16.26 -4.62 9.43
C VAL A 120 15.71 -5.73 8.56
N GLY A 121 14.47 -5.57 8.06
CA GLY A 121 13.85 -6.50 7.13
C GLY A 121 14.50 -6.42 5.73
N ASN A 122 14.00 -7.22 4.80
CA ASN A 122 14.34 -7.05 3.40
C ASN A 122 13.58 -5.84 2.86
N ILE A 123 14.28 -4.89 2.23
CA ILE A 123 13.66 -3.69 1.66
C ILE A 123 12.60 -4.03 0.60
N ALA A 124 12.74 -5.16 -0.06
CA ALA A 124 11.76 -5.66 -1.02
C ALA A 124 10.57 -6.41 -0.39
N ASP A 125 10.39 -6.39 0.93
CA ASP A 125 9.27 -7.06 1.61
C ASP A 125 7.90 -6.60 1.09
N GLY A 126 7.82 -5.37 0.58
CA GLY A 126 6.65 -4.87 -0.13
C GLY A 126 6.23 -5.75 -1.31
N ASN A 127 7.17 -6.30 -2.09
CA ASN A 127 6.85 -7.25 -3.17
C ASN A 127 6.11 -8.48 -2.64
N ALA A 128 6.66 -9.09 -1.59
CA ALA A 128 6.07 -10.29 -0.99
C ALA A 128 4.68 -10.00 -0.41
N GLN A 129 4.51 -8.85 0.24
CA GLN A 129 3.21 -8.43 0.78
C GLN A 129 2.17 -8.27 -0.33
N ILE A 130 2.51 -7.61 -1.43
CA ILE A 130 1.57 -7.39 -2.55
C ILE A 130 1.27 -8.68 -3.29
N LEU A 131 2.25 -9.55 -3.52
CA LEU A 131 2.01 -10.88 -4.08
C LEU A 131 1.13 -11.74 -3.17
N PHE A 132 1.28 -11.60 -1.86
CA PHE A 132 0.43 -12.27 -0.89
C PHE A 132 -1.00 -11.73 -0.91
N VAL A 133 -1.18 -10.42 -1.01
CA VAL A 133 -2.50 -9.80 -1.23
C VAL A 133 -3.16 -10.30 -2.51
N ASP A 134 -2.42 -10.33 -3.64
CA ASP A 134 -2.98 -10.81 -4.91
C ASP A 134 -3.50 -12.25 -4.84
N SER A 135 -2.79 -13.11 -4.11
CA SER A 135 -3.06 -14.55 -4.10
C SER A 135 -3.95 -15.02 -2.94
N TYR A 136 -3.91 -14.31 -1.81
CA TYR A 136 -4.47 -14.78 -0.53
C TYR A 136 -5.21 -13.70 0.24
N ALA A 137 -5.69 -12.66 -0.43
CA ALA A 137 -6.48 -11.62 0.24
C ALA A 137 -7.72 -12.20 0.92
N ASP A 138 -7.91 -11.80 2.15
CA ASP A 138 -9.09 -12.13 2.97
C ASP A 138 -10.26 -11.21 2.59
N TYR A 139 -10.71 -11.29 1.34
CA TYR A 139 -11.67 -10.40 0.71
C TYR A 139 -13.07 -11.05 0.66
N TYR A 140 -14.04 -10.42 1.28
CA TYR A 140 -15.43 -10.89 1.34
C TYR A 140 -16.40 -9.84 0.80
N PRO A 141 -17.15 -10.14 -0.28
CA PRO A 141 -18.20 -9.24 -0.77
C PRO A 141 -19.19 -8.87 0.33
N THR A 142 -19.50 -7.58 0.45
CA THR A 142 -20.54 -7.09 1.36
C THR A 142 -21.78 -6.66 0.57
N GLY A 143 -22.91 -6.46 1.25
CA GLY A 143 -24.14 -5.96 0.62
C GLY A 143 -23.96 -4.58 -0.02
N ALA A 144 -23.09 -3.73 0.54
CA ALA A 144 -22.78 -2.43 -0.03
C ALA A 144 -21.89 -2.50 -1.29
N TYR A 145 -21.02 -3.51 -1.36
CA TYR A 145 -20.08 -3.72 -2.49
C TYR A 145 -20.06 -5.21 -2.87
N PRO A 146 -21.12 -5.72 -3.55
CA PRO A 146 -21.31 -7.14 -3.83
C PRO A 146 -20.47 -7.58 -5.05
N MET A 147 -19.17 -7.34 -5.02
CA MET A 147 -18.23 -7.79 -6.05
C MET A 147 -17.25 -8.78 -5.46
N SER A 148 -16.98 -9.87 -6.16
CA SER A 148 -15.96 -10.83 -5.81
C SER A 148 -14.54 -10.22 -5.91
N PHE A 149 -13.56 -10.88 -5.31
CA PHE A 149 -12.17 -10.43 -5.43
C PHE A 149 -11.68 -10.43 -6.89
N ALA A 150 -12.07 -11.43 -7.67
CA ALA A 150 -11.72 -11.50 -9.10
C ALA A 150 -12.32 -10.34 -9.90
N GLU A 151 -13.60 -10.00 -9.65
CA GLU A 151 -14.24 -8.84 -10.27
C GLU A 151 -13.61 -7.53 -9.82
N PHE A 152 -13.23 -7.42 -8.55
CA PHE A 152 -12.53 -6.25 -8.03
C PHE A 152 -11.22 -6.01 -8.80
N LYS A 153 -10.38 -7.05 -8.93
CA LYS A 153 -9.06 -6.95 -9.59
C LYS A 153 -9.15 -6.42 -11.02
N THR A 154 -10.19 -6.78 -11.74
CA THR A 154 -10.39 -6.41 -13.16
C THR A 154 -11.37 -5.26 -13.36
N SER A 155 -11.86 -4.64 -12.29
CA SER A 155 -12.85 -3.58 -12.34
C SER A 155 -12.27 -2.28 -12.91
N THR A 156 -13.04 -1.63 -13.78
CA THR A 156 -12.76 -0.28 -14.31
C THR A 156 -13.67 0.79 -13.69
N LYS A 157 -14.37 0.46 -12.60
CA LYS A 157 -15.17 1.44 -11.85
C LYS A 157 -14.26 2.56 -11.31
N ASP A 158 -14.88 3.69 -10.96
CA ASP A 158 -14.18 4.83 -10.35
C ASP A 158 -13.27 4.38 -9.19
N PRO A 159 -12.00 4.84 -9.15
CA PRO A 159 -11.04 4.42 -8.13
C PRO A 159 -11.49 4.72 -6.71
N GLY A 160 -12.24 5.80 -6.49
CA GLY A 160 -12.82 6.12 -5.19
C GLY A 160 -13.89 5.10 -4.78
N THR A 161 -14.70 4.64 -5.73
CA THR A 161 -15.66 3.54 -5.49
C THR A 161 -14.95 2.25 -5.14
N LEU A 162 -13.84 1.94 -5.84
CA LEU A 162 -13.03 0.75 -5.54
C LEU A 162 -12.27 0.86 -4.21
N ALA A 163 -11.87 2.07 -3.82
CA ALA A 163 -11.29 2.29 -2.49
C ALA A 163 -12.31 2.01 -1.37
N LYS A 164 -13.56 2.42 -1.56
CA LYS A 164 -14.64 2.06 -0.64
C LYS A 164 -14.92 0.55 -0.65
N ALA A 165 -14.97 -0.08 -1.82
CA ALA A 165 -15.16 -1.53 -1.92
C ALA A 165 -14.04 -2.30 -1.17
N TRP A 166 -12.77 -1.86 -1.30
CA TRP A 166 -11.66 -2.44 -0.54
C TRP A 166 -11.85 -2.26 0.96
N LEU A 167 -12.21 -1.06 1.41
CA LEU A 167 -12.49 -0.76 2.81
C LEU A 167 -13.52 -1.70 3.42
N TYR A 168 -14.65 -1.90 2.73
CA TYR A 168 -15.76 -2.70 3.25
C TYR A 168 -15.53 -4.21 3.13
N ASN A 169 -14.85 -4.65 2.07
CA ASN A 169 -14.73 -6.08 1.75
C ASN A 169 -13.43 -6.70 2.27
N TYR A 170 -12.36 -5.91 2.42
CA TYR A 170 -11.05 -6.39 2.89
C TYR A 170 -10.69 -5.85 4.27
N GLU A 171 -10.65 -4.52 4.46
CA GLU A 171 -10.20 -3.92 5.72
C GLU A 171 -11.20 -4.14 6.87
N ARG A 172 -12.48 -3.98 6.60
CA ARG A 172 -13.59 -4.22 7.52
C ARG A 172 -13.42 -3.60 8.91
N PRO A 173 -13.07 -2.30 9.03
CA PRO A 173 -13.00 -1.65 10.32
C PRO A 173 -14.37 -1.60 11.00
N LYS A 174 -14.39 -1.38 12.31
CA LYS A 174 -15.63 -1.30 13.09
C LYS A 174 -16.58 -0.22 12.58
N ASP A 175 -16.02 0.92 12.13
CA ASP A 175 -16.76 2.05 11.56
C ASP A 175 -16.11 2.47 10.24
N PRO A 176 -16.49 1.84 9.13
CA PRO A 176 -15.94 2.17 7.82
C PRO A 176 -16.37 3.56 7.35
N GLY A 177 -17.58 4.02 7.74
CA GLY A 177 -18.12 5.32 7.32
C GLY A 177 -17.27 6.50 7.76
N ALA A 178 -16.58 6.40 8.88
CA ALA A 178 -15.72 7.46 9.41
C ALA A 178 -14.54 7.81 8.47
N THR A 179 -14.11 6.90 7.61
CA THR A 179 -12.90 7.08 6.77
C THR A 179 -13.14 6.89 5.28
N GLU A 180 -14.32 6.47 4.86
CA GLU A 180 -14.58 6.07 3.46
C GLU A 180 -14.35 7.20 2.45
N SER A 181 -14.72 8.44 2.80
CA SER A 181 -14.53 9.59 1.91
C SER A 181 -13.05 9.90 1.69
N ALA A 182 -12.26 9.91 2.76
CA ALA A 182 -10.83 10.16 2.68
C ALA A 182 -10.10 9.06 1.87
N ARG A 183 -10.51 7.80 2.03
CA ARG A 183 -9.95 6.69 1.25
C ARG A 183 -10.35 6.78 -0.23
N ALA A 184 -11.59 7.18 -0.51
CA ALA A 184 -12.05 7.40 -1.89
C ALA A 184 -11.27 8.53 -2.59
N GLU A 185 -11.08 9.66 -1.92
CA GLU A 185 -10.27 10.78 -2.44
C GLU A 185 -8.81 10.37 -2.67
N ASN A 186 -8.26 9.58 -1.76
CA ASN A 186 -6.91 9.05 -1.91
C ASN A 186 -6.79 8.09 -3.12
N GLY A 187 -7.79 7.25 -3.36
CA GLY A 187 -7.82 6.39 -4.54
C GLY A 187 -7.86 7.19 -5.85
N LYS A 188 -8.65 8.27 -5.90
CA LYS A 188 -8.70 9.20 -7.05
C LYS A 188 -7.38 9.92 -7.25
N TYR A 189 -6.74 10.39 -6.16
CA TYR A 189 -5.41 11.00 -6.22
C TYR A 189 -4.39 10.07 -6.88
N TRP A 190 -4.31 8.82 -6.43
CA TRP A 190 -3.37 7.85 -7.02
C TRP A 190 -3.67 7.55 -8.48
N PHE A 191 -4.93 7.56 -8.87
CA PHE A 191 -5.28 7.39 -10.28
C PHE A 191 -4.72 8.55 -11.12
N GLN A 192 -4.88 9.79 -10.66
CA GLN A 192 -4.35 10.96 -11.37
C GLN A 192 -2.81 10.95 -11.45
N VAL A 193 -2.14 10.56 -10.36
CA VAL A 193 -0.66 10.43 -10.33
C VAL A 193 -0.19 9.32 -11.28
N LEU A 194 -0.75 8.12 -11.16
CA LEU A 194 -0.29 6.96 -11.93
C LEU A 194 -0.78 6.96 -13.39
N SER A 195 -1.84 7.69 -13.74
CA SER A 195 -2.23 7.92 -15.13
C SER A 195 -1.41 9.04 -15.80
N GLY A 196 -0.66 9.82 -15.03
CA GLY A 196 0.08 10.98 -15.53
C GLY A 196 -0.77 12.23 -15.71
N GLU A 197 -1.99 12.27 -15.17
CA GLU A 197 -2.86 13.45 -15.23
C GLU A 197 -2.38 14.57 -14.31
N ILE A 198 -1.76 14.22 -13.19
CA ILE A 198 -1.10 15.16 -12.27
C ILE A 198 0.35 14.69 -12.11
N PRO A 199 1.35 15.54 -12.42
CA PRO A 199 2.71 15.23 -12.01
C PRO A 199 2.79 15.18 -10.48
N PRO A 200 3.63 14.31 -9.91
CA PRO A 200 3.89 14.31 -8.47
C PRO A 200 4.37 15.71 -8.04
N ASP A 201 3.92 16.15 -6.86
CA ASP A 201 4.40 17.40 -6.30
C ASP A 201 5.94 17.37 -6.20
N PRO A 202 6.64 18.47 -6.51
CA PRO A 202 8.07 18.54 -6.30
C PRO A 202 8.39 18.25 -4.81
N PRO A 203 9.52 17.59 -4.53
CA PRO A 203 9.91 17.34 -3.15
C PRO A 203 10.00 18.67 -2.39
N ASP A 204 9.57 18.65 -1.14
CA ASP A 204 9.70 19.82 -0.26
C ASP A 204 11.15 20.32 -0.29
N PRO A 205 11.37 21.64 -0.33
CA PRO A 205 12.70 22.17 -0.23
C PRO A 205 13.37 21.66 1.06
N PRO A 206 14.68 21.37 1.02
CA PRO A 206 15.36 20.91 2.22
C PRO A 206 15.17 21.93 3.35
N ASP A 207 14.98 21.42 4.56
CA ASP A 207 14.87 22.26 5.74
C ASP A 207 16.04 23.24 5.80
N PRO A 208 15.80 24.50 6.14
CA PRO A 208 16.89 25.44 6.33
C PRO A 208 17.86 24.90 7.39
N PRO A 209 19.19 25.08 7.19
CA PRO A 209 20.14 24.59 8.16
C PRO A 209 19.87 25.18 9.53
N ASP A 210 20.00 24.36 10.57
CA ASP A 210 19.85 24.79 11.94
C ASP A 210 20.69 26.05 12.22
N PRO A 211 20.15 27.03 12.93
CA PRO A 211 20.92 28.19 13.33
C PRO A 211 22.13 27.73 14.15
N PRO A 212 23.32 28.36 13.94
CA PRO A 212 24.50 28.01 14.71
C PRO A 212 24.24 28.16 16.21
N ASP A 213 24.77 27.24 17.01
CA ASP A 213 24.67 27.28 18.46
C ASP A 213 25.16 28.64 18.99
N PRO A 214 24.46 29.22 19.96
CA PRO A 214 24.89 30.46 20.57
C PRO A 214 26.25 30.28 21.25
N PRO A 215 27.11 31.31 21.22
CA PRO A 215 28.44 31.25 21.78
C PRO A 215 28.47 31.05 23.31
#